data_0618883a13a1f866547da1eca885b36f
#
_entry.id   0618883a13a1f866547da1eca885b36f
#
_cell.length_a   1.000
_cell.length_b   1.000
_cell.length_c   1.000
_cell.angle_alpha   90.00
_cell.angle_beta   90.00
_cell.angle_gamma   90.00
#
_symmetry.space_group_name_H-M   'P 1'
#
loop_
_entity.id
_entity.type
_entity.pdbx_description
1 polymer ?
#
loop_
_entity_poly.entity_id
_entity_poly.type
_entity_poly.pdbx_seq_one_letter_code
_entity_poly.pdbx_strand_id
1 'polypeptide(L)'
;MTTKACCDGGLPSKCNGGEPGGKVIELQSFAGKPALPCYEVGEGDKAVIAVYDIFGFTENKRTRLVCDEIARAGYRVILPDFYRGTDVLKEFGTFPPAGGIEAVGEWVTRVAPFDQTVREVNEVVVKHLQGKGAKSIGVLGFCWGGKIAVLSSTSELIKAGVGIHPSFLSPDDCEKITSPQMFLTAGNDPPIDPVWEAMSHKPFFDKCFRKCFKDMSHGWSLRADMNDPVQGNQANEAIQLAIQHFDASLI
;
A
#
# COMPACT_ATOMS: atom_id res chain seq x y z
N MET A 1 3.41 -15.41 5.62
CA MET A 1 4.77 -15.82 5.23
C MET A 1 5.45 -14.65 4.56
N THR A 2 6.61 -14.24 5.06
CA THR A 2 7.52 -13.34 4.35
C THR A 2 8.07 -14.07 3.14
N THR A 3 8.14 -13.42 2.01
CA THR A 3 8.54 -14.10 0.79
C THR A 3 9.91 -13.66 0.32
N LYS A 4 10.75 -14.60 -0.09
CA LYS A 4 12.03 -14.34 -0.74
C LYS A 4 11.88 -13.33 -1.91
N ALA A 5 10.72 -13.28 -2.54
CA ALA A 5 10.37 -12.34 -3.59
C ALA A 5 10.64 -10.87 -3.22
N CYS A 6 10.45 -10.47 -1.96
CA CYS A 6 10.77 -9.11 -1.50
C CYS A 6 12.24 -8.73 -1.72
N CYS A 7 13.17 -9.69 -1.56
CA CYS A 7 14.59 -9.45 -1.75
C CYS A 7 15.00 -9.44 -3.24
N ASP A 8 14.27 -10.17 -4.07
CA ASP A 8 14.60 -10.31 -5.50
C ASP A 8 14.26 -9.05 -6.32
N GLY A 9 13.40 -8.17 -5.81
CA GLY A 9 12.98 -6.93 -6.47
C GLY A 9 14.02 -5.80 -6.47
N GLY A 10 15.16 -5.95 -5.80
CA GLY A 10 16.24 -4.96 -5.76
C GLY A 10 15.89 -3.67 -4.99
N LEU A 11 16.77 -2.67 -5.10
CA LEU A 11 16.58 -1.33 -4.52
C LEU A 11 15.63 -0.47 -5.37
N PRO A 12 14.99 0.55 -4.77
CA PRO A 12 14.24 1.55 -5.53
C PRO A 12 15.14 2.20 -6.60
N SER A 13 14.64 2.27 -7.83
CA SER A 13 15.33 3.01 -8.89
C SER A 13 15.32 4.50 -8.59
N LYS A 14 16.34 5.23 -9.05
CA LYS A 14 16.30 6.70 -9.02
C LYS A 14 15.19 7.17 -9.94
N CYS A 15 14.09 7.63 -9.35
CA CYS A 15 12.94 8.10 -10.11
C CYS A 15 13.26 9.47 -10.75
N ASN A 16 13.27 9.53 -12.08
CA ASN A 16 13.46 10.78 -12.84
C ASN A 16 12.16 11.61 -12.96
N GLY A 17 11.08 11.22 -12.25
CA GLY A 17 9.85 12.01 -12.18
C GLY A 17 10.06 13.35 -11.50
N GLY A 18 9.12 14.29 -11.68
CA GLY A 18 9.11 15.59 -11.03
C GLY A 18 9.17 15.52 -9.49
N GLU A 19 9.13 16.66 -8.83
CA GLU A 19 9.00 16.69 -7.37
C GLU A 19 7.55 16.38 -6.95
N PRO A 20 7.33 15.64 -5.83
CA PRO A 20 6.01 15.43 -5.30
C PRO A 20 5.30 16.75 -4.97
N GLY A 21 4.03 16.88 -5.40
CA GLY A 21 3.27 18.13 -5.32
C GLY A 21 2.49 18.32 -4.01
N GLY A 22 2.42 17.30 -3.16
CA GLY A 22 1.72 17.36 -1.88
C GLY A 22 2.55 17.97 -0.75
N LYS A 23 2.00 17.97 0.44
CA LYS A 23 2.63 18.48 1.66
C LYS A 23 2.73 17.40 2.74
N VAL A 24 3.73 17.53 3.61
CA VAL A 24 3.82 16.73 4.82
C VAL A 24 3.08 17.45 5.95
N ILE A 25 2.19 16.72 6.59
CA ILE A 25 1.45 17.14 7.79
C ILE A 25 1.72 16.17 8.93
N GLU A 26 1.41 16.55 10.16
CA GLU A 26 1.50 15.66 11.32
C GLU A 26 0.11 15.44 11.90
N LEU A 27 -0.27 14.17 12.09
CA LEU A 27 -1.49 13.80 12.79
C LEU A 27 -1.15 13.36 14.21
N GLN A 28 -1.96 13.82 15.17
CA GLN A 28 -1.83 13.32 16.54
C GLN A 28 -2.24 11.84 16.58
N SER A 29 -1.32 10.98 16.99
CA SER A 29 -1.58 9.56 17.19
C SER A 29 -2.11 9.28 18.61
N PHE A 30 -2.17 8.00 19.00
CA PHE A 30 -2.64 7.61 20.33
C PHE A 30 -1.74 8.13 21.45
N ALA A 31 -2.30 8.15 22.66
CA ALA A 31 -1.51 8.47 23.87
C ALA A 31 -0.30 7.55 23.97
N GLY A 32 0.88 8.15 24.16
CA GLY A 32 2.15 7.45 24.25
C GLY A 32 2.82 7.10 22.93
N LYS A 33 2.21 7.40 21.77
CA LYS A 33 2.84 7.29 20.46
C LYS A 33 3.26 8.67 19.91
N PRO A 34 4.39 8.74 19.17
CA PRO A 34 4.76 9.95 18.44
C PRO A 34 3.68 10.33 17.42
N ALA A 35 3.65 11.61 17.03
CA ALA A 35 2.82 12.08 15.92
C ALA A 35 3.09 11.22 14.67
N LEU A 36 2.08 11.12 13.82
CA LEU A 36 2.10 10.38 12.56
C LEU A 36 2.35 11.36 11.41
N PRO A 37 3.57 11.44 10.87
CA PRO A 37 3.82 12.23 9.68
C PRO A 37 3.04 11.64 8.50
N CYS A 38 2.43 12.48 7.68
CA CYS A 38 1.65 12.05 6.54
C CYS A 38 1.92 12.95 5.34
N TYR A 39 2.16 12.37 4.17
CA TYR A 39 2.10 13.11 2.92
C TYR A 39 0.64 13.21 2.47
N GLU A 40 0.16 14.42 2.24
CA GLU A 40 -1.22 14.68 1.81
C GLU A 40 -1.23 15.44 0.49
N VAL A 41 -2.06 15.01 -0.46
CA VAL A 41 -2.19 15.62 -1.78
C VAL A 41 -3.61 15.45 -2.33
N GLY A 42 -4.05 16.37 -3.17
CA GLY A 42 -5.39 16.38 -3.76
C GLY A 42 -6.49 16.77 -2.81
N GLU A 43 -7.70 16.87 -3.34
CA GLU A 43 -8.92 17.27 -2.65
C GLU A 43 -10.09 16.41 -3.11
N GLY A 44 -11.22 16.49 -2.43
CA GLY A 44 -12.42 15.76 -2.82
C GLY A 44 -13.05 15.02 -1.65
N ASP A 45 -14.21 14.45 -1.90
CA ASP A 45 -14.98 13.64 -0.96
C ASP A 45 -14.73 12.11 -1.10
N LYS A 46 -13.98 11.71 -2.14
CA LYS A 46 -13.41 10.38 -2.27
C LYS A 46 -11.94 10.43 -1.87
N ALA A 47 -11.52 9.53 -0.98
CA ALA A 47 -10.16 9.52 -0.47
C ALA A 47 -9.48 8.17 -0.61
N VAL A 48 -8.16 8.17 -0.77
CA VAL A 48 -7.32 6.98 -0.78
C VAL A 48 -6.24 7.10 0.28
N ILE A 49 -6.15 6.11 1.14
CA ILE A 49 -5.03 5.92 2.07
C ILE A 49 -4.01 5.04 1.35
N ALA A 50 -2.84 5.59 1.05
CA ALA A 50 -1.72 4.85 0.49
C ALA A 50 -0.83 4.30 1.61
N VAL A 51 -0.36 3.07 1.46
CA VAL A 51 0.55 2.41 2.42
C VAL A 51 1.74 1.86 1.64
N TYR A 52 2.91 2.35 1.95
CA TYR A 52 4.16 2.05 1.26
C TYR A 52 4.68 0.62 1.48
N ASP A 53 5.79 0.29 0.84
CA ASP A 53 6.58 -0.92 1.06
C ASP A 53 7.65 -0.72 2.16
N ILE A 54 8.54 -1.69 2.33
CA ILE A 54 9.60 -1.66 3.36
C ILE A 54 10.64 -0.52 3.18
N PHE A 55 10.67 0.16 2.04
CA PHE A 55 11.55 1.32 1.80
C PHE A 55 10.95 2.64 2.32
N GLY A 56 9.73 2.56 2.86
CA GLY A 56 9.16 3.63 3.68
C GLY A 56 8.74 4.88 2.92
N PHE A 57 8.67 5.93 3.69
CA PHE A 57 8.07 7.20 3.32
C PHE A 57 9.07 8.13 2.59
N THR A 58 10.33 8.16 3.03
CA THR A 58 11.29 9.19 2.63
C THR A 58 12.12 8.76 1.43
N GLU A 59 12.64 7.55 1.46
CA GLU A 59 13.64 7.08 0.48
C GLU A 59 12.99 6.71 -0.87
N ASN A 60 11.74 6.26 -0.86
CA ASN A 60 11.04 5.92 -2.09
C ASN A 60 10.16 7.07 -2.58
N LYS A 61 10.77 8.02 -3.33
CA LYS A 61 10.06 9.14 -3.97
C LYS A 61 8.90 8.68 -4.86
N ARG A 62 9.02 7.52 -5.52
CA ARG A 62 7.98 6.99 -6.42
C ARG A 62 6.64 6.80 -5.69
N THR A 63 6.65 6.37 -4.42
CA THR A 63 5.40 6.22 -3.66
C THR A 63 4.63 7.53 -3.56
N ARG A 64 5.30 8.65 -3.31
CA ARG A 64 4.65 9.98 -3.27
C ARG A 64 4.19 10.44 -4.66
N LEU A 65 4.95 10.15 -5.71
CA LEU A 65 4.53 10.44 -7.09
C LEU A 65 3.30 9.62 -7.50
N VAL A 66 3.16 8.38 -7.03
CA VAL A 66 1.94 7.58 -7.22
C VAL A 66 0.76 8.24 -6.49
N CYS A 67 0.94 8.77 -5.28
CA CYS A 67 -0.10 9.54 -4.60
C CYS A 67 -0.55 10.74 -5.44
N ASP A 68 0.39 11.44 -6.08
CA ASP A 68 0.08 12.57 -6.97
C ASP A 68 -0.68 12.11 -8.24
N GLU A 69 -0.36 10.93 -8.77
CA GLU A 69 -1.09 10.36 -9.92
C GLU A 69 -2.55 10.07 -9.56
N ILE A 70 -2.79 9.47 -8.40
CA ILE A 70 -4.13 9.18 -7.89
C ILE A 70 -4.88 10.48 -7.57
N ALA A 71 -4.19 11.49 -7.02
CA ALA A 71 -4.78 12.78 -6.75
C ALA A 71 -5.23 13.49 -8.05
N ARG A 72 -4.45 13.39 -9.14
CA ARG A 72 -4.84 13.92 -10.45
C ARG A 72 -6.08 13.23 -11.04
N ALA A 73 -6.40 12.01 -10.60
CA ALA A 73 -7.64 11.33 -10.94
C ALA A 73 -8.85 11.80 -10.10
N GLY A 74 -8.68 12.78 -9.22
CA GLY A 74 -9.77 13.41 -8.47
C GLY A 74 -9.92 12.92 -7.02
N TYR A 75 -8.92 12.24 -6.48
CA TYR A 75 -8.94 11.76 -5.11
C TYR A 75 -8.18 12.67 -4.16
N ARG A 76 -8.64 12.74 -2.91
CA ARG A 76 -7.79 13.14 -1.78
C ARG A 76 -6.93 11.95 -1.39
N VAL A 77 -5.61 12.11 -1.34
CA VAL A 77 -4.69 11.02 -1.02
C VAL A 77 -3.88 11.36 0.22
N ILE A 78 -3.75 10.40 1.11
CA ILE A 78 -2.88 10.49 2.29
C ILE A 78 -1.96 9.26 2.36
N LEU A 79 -0.68 9.49 2.59
CA LEU A 79 0.34 8.46 2.78
C LEU A 79 0.97 8.64 4.17
N PRO A 80 0.52 7.88 5.19
CA PRO A 80 1.07 7.96 6.54
C PRO A 80 2.45 7.32 6.65
N ASP A 81 3.34 7.90 7.45
CA ASP A 81 4.63 7.32 7.79
C ASP A 81 4.55 6.43 9.05
N PHE A 82 4.03 5.24 8.89
CA PHE A 82 3.90 4.26 9.98
C PHE A 82 5.25 3.84 10.58
N TYR A 83 6.36 3.97 9.84
CA TYR A 83 7.70 3.66 10.33
C TYR A 83 8.38 4.84 11.05
N ARG A 84 7.72 6.00 11.11
CA ARG A 84 8.22 7.19 11.84
C ARG A 84 9.63 7.60 11.42
N GLY A 85 9.88 7.68 10.12
CA GLY A 85 11.14 8.16 9.56
C GLY A 85 12.23 7.09 9.43
N THR A 86 11.98 5.85 9.87
CA THR A 86 12.89 4.73 9.56
C THR A 86 12.46 3.98 8.29
N ASP A 87 13.29 3.09 7.81
CA ASP A 87 13.06 2.20 6.68
C ASP A 87 14.07 1.05 6.70
N VAL A 88 13.93 0.09 5.81
CA VAL A 88 14.81 -1.08 5.76
C VAL A 88 16.28 -0.72 5.55
N LEU A 89 16.59 0.34 4.81
CA LEU A 89 17.98 0.76 4.59
C LEU A 89 18.57 1.46 5.81
N LYS A 90 17.80 2.26 6.52
CA LYS A 90 18.23 2.89 7.78
C LYS A 90 18.44 1.86 8.88
N GLU A 91 17.61 0.82 8.93
CA GLU A 91 17.74 -0.26 9.91
C GLU A 91 18.98 -1.13 9.66
N PHE A 92 19.18 -1.59 8.43
CA PHE A 92 20.17 -2.61 8.12
C PHE A 92 21.40 -2.11 7.36
N GLY A 93 21.37 -0.90 6.83
CA GLY A 93 22.45 -0.32 6.03
C GLY A 93 22.61 -0.90 4.62
N THR A 94 21.98 -2.05 4.35
CA THR A 94 22.03 -2.74 3.05
C THR A 94 20.73 -3.51 2.79
N PHE A 95 20.48 -3.80 1.51
CA PHE A 95 19.35 -4.65 1.11
C PHE A 95 19.76 -5.61 -0.01
N PRO A 96 19.46 -6.92 0.08
CA PRO A 96 18.86 -7.57 1.25
C PRO A 96 19.79 -7.56 2.47
N PRO A 97 19.25 -7.54 3.70
CA PRO A 97 20.06 -7.62 4.91
C PRO A 97 20.69 -9.00 5.10
N ALA A 98 21.74 -9.10 5.90
CA ALA A 98 22.44 -10.37 6.16
C ALA A 98 21.51 -11.47 6.72
N GLY A 99 20.50 -11.11 7.51
CA GLY A 99 19.46 -12.03 8.00
C GLY A 99 18.32 -12.31 7.01
N GLY A 100 18.43 -11.82 5.75
CA GLY A 100 17.44 -12.05 4.70
C GLY A 100 16.07 -11.49 5.02
N ILE A 101 15.04 -12.12 4.43
CA ILE A 101 13.66 -11.68 4.57
C ILE A 101 13.08 -11.91 5.97
N GLU A 102 13.63 -12.84 6.72
CA GLU A 102 13.20 -13.11 8.10
C GLU A 102 13.50 -11.91 8.99
N ALA A 103 14.74 -11.36 8.91
CA ALA A 103 15.11 -10.15 9.63
C ALA A 103 14.24 -8.94 9.25
N VAL A 104 13.87 -8.80 7.97
CA VAL A 104 12.92 -7.78 7.52
C VAL A 104 11.55 -7.97 8.16
N GLY A 105 11.07 -9.21 8.23
CA GLY A 105 9.78 -9.54 8.85
C GLY A 105 9.74 -9.21 10.35
N GLU A 106 10.80 -9.56 11.08
CA GLU A 106 10.95 -9.23 12.50
C GLU A 106 10.99 -7.71 12.73
N TRP A 107 11.78 -7.01 11.92
CA TRP A 107 11.85 -5.55 11.97
C TRP A 107 10.50 -4.88 11.73
N VAL A 108 9.81 -5.23 10.65
CA VAL A 108 8.48 -4.67 10.32
C VAL A 108 7.50 -4.91 11.46
N THR A 109 7.46 -6.14 12.01
CA THR A 109 6.57 -6.49 13.12
C THR A 109 6.87 -5.69 14.39
N ARG A 110 8.13 -5.32 14.60
CA ARG A 110 8.56 -4.51 15.74
C ARG A 110 8.23 -3.03 15.57
N VAL A 111 8.50 -2.45 14.38
CA VAL A 111 8.35 -0.99 14.18
C VAL A 111 6.92 -0.58 13.84
N ALA A 112 6.19 -1.43 13.13
CA ALA A 112 4.82 -1.20 12.71
C ALA A 112 3.98 -2.49 12.83
N PRO A 113 3.65 -2.94 14.05
CA PRO A 113 2.78 -4.08 14.27
C PRO A 113 1.46 -3.92 13.51
N PHE A 114 1.00 -4.98 12.86
CA PHE A 114 -0.17 -4.92 11.97
C PHE A 114 -1.43 -4.39 12.68
N ASP A 115 -1.70 -4.89 13.87
CA ASP A 115 -2.86 -4.49 14.68
C ASP A 115 -2.84 -3.00 15.03
N GLN A 116 -1.69 -2.51 15.48
CA GLN A 116 -1.51 -1.10 15.81
C GLN A 116 -1.57 -0.20 14.57
N THR A 117 -1.00 -0.65 13.45
CA THR A 117 -1.03 0.10 12.20
C THR A 117 -2.46 0.20 11.65
N VAL A 118 -3.21 -0.90 11.64
CA VAL A 118 -4.63 -0.90 11.26
C VAL A 118 -5.46 -0.01 12.18
N ARG A 119 -5.16 -0.02 13.47
CA ARG A 119 -5.80 0.88 14.42
C ARG A 119 -5.50 2.35 14.11
N GLU A 120 -4.24 2.70 13.76
CA GLU A 120 -3.90 4.07 13.31
C GLU A 120 -4.63 4.45 12.03
N VAL A 121 -4.74 3.54 11.05
CA VAL A 121 -5.56 3.76 9.85
C VAL A 121 -6.99 4.14 10.25
N ASN A 122 -7.65 3.33 11.07
CA ASN A 122 -9.07 3.49 11.37
C ASN A 122 -9.37 4.64 12.34
N GLU A 123 -8.55 4.83 13.37
CA GLU A 123 -8.85 5.78 14.44
C GLU A 123 -8.17 7.15 14.26
N VAL A 124 -7.13 7.25 13.44
CA VAL A 124 -6.40 8.49 13.20
C VAL A 124 -6.62 8.99 11.77
N VAL A 125 -6.22 8.17 10.79
CA VAL A 125 -6.18 8.59 9.39
C VAL A 125 -7.59 8.74 8.81
N VAL A 126 -8.46 7.75 9.02
CA VAL A 126 -9.87 7.81 8.57
C VAL A 126 -10.60 9.01 9.19
N LYS A 127 -10.42 9.25 10.50
CA LYS A 127 -11.05 10.41 11.16
C LYS A 127 -10.55 11.74 10.60
N HIS A 128 -9.24 11.84 10.29
CA HIS A 128 -8.71 13.02 9.63
C HIS A 128 -9.35 13.24 8.27
N LEU A 129 -9.44 12.21 7.44
CA LEU A 129 -10.06 12.30 6.12
C LEU A 129 -11.54 12.67 6.20
N GLN A 130 -12.29 12.08 7.12
CA GLN A 130 -13.70 12.45 7.38
C GLN A 130 -13.82 13.91 7.84
N GLY A 131 -12.93 14.37 8.72
CA GLY A 131 -12.85 15.78 9.12
C GLY A 131 -12.53 16.73 7.97
N LYS A 132 -11.91 16.23 6.89
CA LYS A 132 -11.67 16.96 5.62
C LYS A 132 -12.80 16.79 4.59
N GLY A 133 -13.91 16.13 4.95
CA GLY A 133 -15.07 15.95 4.10
C GLY A 133 -15.07 14.67 3.26
N ALA A 134 -14.15 13.73 3.49
CA ALA A 134 -14.17 12.45 2.78
C ALA A 134 -15.41 11.63 3.19
N LYS A 135 -16.17 11.18 2.20
CA LYS A 135 -17.39 10.35 2.36
C LYS A 135 -17.14 8.88 2.03
N SER A 136 -16.19 8.62 1.16
CA SER A 136 -15.85 7.27 0.70
C SER A 136 -14.33 7.10 0.69
N ILE A 137 -13.81 6.04 1.30
CA ILE A 137 -12.38 5.85 1.54
C ILE A 137 -11.95 4.48 1.03
N GLY A 138 -10.89 4.44 0.21
CA GLY A 138 -10.18 3.23 -0.18
C GLY A 138 -8.80 3.15 0.46
N VAL A 139 -8.20 1.96 0.45
CA VAL A 139 -6.82 1.74 0.90
C VAL A 139 -6.02 1.08 -0.20
N LEU A 140 -4.89 1.67 -0.57
CA LEU A 140 -3.91 1.13 -1.52
C LEU A 140 -2.64 0.75 -0.75
N GLY A 141 -2.26 -0.50 -0.81
CA GLY A 141 -1.05 -0.99 -0.13
C GLY A 141 -0.07 -1.67 -1.07
N PHE A 142 1.22 -1.41 -0.85
CA PHE A 142 2.33 -2.01 -1.58
C PHE A 142 3.10 -2.96 -0.67
N CYS A 143 3.42 -4.17 -1.11
CA CYS A 143 4.20 -5.14 -0.35
C CYS A 143 3.58 -5.38 1.05
N TRP A 144 4.28 -5.00 2.12
CA TRP A 144 3.78 -4.99 3.48
C TRP A 144 2.45 -4.22 3.62
N GLY A 145 2.35 -3.07 2.96
CA GLY A 145 1.14 -2.24 2.94
C GLY A 145 -0.07 -2.96 2.34
N GLY A 146 0.14 -3.96 1.49
CA GLY A 146 -0.95 -4.77 0.93
C GLY A 146 -1.72 -5.54 2.01
N LYS A 147 -1.05 -6.05 3.04
CA LYS A 147 -1.72 -6.65 4.21
C LYS A 147 -2.47 -5.60 5.02
N ILE A 148 -1.91 -4.41 5.19
CA ILE A 148 -2.61 -3.32 5.88
C ILE A 148 -3.89 -2.94 5.14
N ALA A 149 -3.87 -2.90 3.78
CA ALA A 149 -5.07 -2.62 2.99
C ALA A 149 -6.18 -3.66 3.25
N VAL A 150 -5.84 -4.95 3.23
CA VAL A 150 -6.79 -6.04 3.52
C VAL A 150 -7.34 -5.93 4.94
N LEU A 151 -6.47 -5.83 5.95
CA LEU A 151 -6.88 -5.76 7.35
C LEU A 151 -7.70 -4.51 7.67
N SER A 152 -7.41 -3.38 7.04
CA SER A 152 -8.20 -2.14 7.19
C SER A 152 -9.59 -2.29 6.58
N SER A 153 -9.75 -3.13 5.56
CA SER A 153 -11.03 -3.43 4.89
C SER A 153 -12.00 -4.26 5.74
N THR A 154 -11.64 -4.59 6.99
CA THR A 154 -12.57 -5.11 8.00
C THR A 154 -13.47 -4.03 8.60
N SER A 155 -13.14 -2.76 8.38
CA SER A 155 -13.94 -1.61 8.75
C SER A 155 -14.90 -1.25 7.63
N GLU A 156 -16.18 -1.07 7.95
CA GLU A 156 -17.19 -0.58 7.01
C GLU A 156 -16.92 0.83 6.47
N LEU A 157 -16.00 1.57 7.08
CA LEU A 157 -15.55 2.87 6.62
C LEU A 157 -14.68 2.77 5.36
N ILE A 158 -14.05 1.61 5.15
CA ILE A 158 -13.21 1.33 3.97
C ILE A 158 -14.08 0.63 2.92
N LYS A 159 -14.20 1.25 1.76
CA LYS A 159 -15.08 0.81 0.68
C LYS A 159 -14.38 0.00 -0.41
N ALA A 160 -13.06 0.03 -0.45
CA ALA A 160 -12.25 -0.77 -1.37
C ALA A 160 -10.83 -0.96 -0.84
N GLY A 161 -10.24 -2.14 -1.07
CA GLY A 161 -8.85 -2.43 -0.80
C GLY A 161 -8.09 -2.79 -2.08
N VAL A 162 -6.86 -2.33 -2.19
CA VAL A 162 -5.95 -2.68 -3.29
C VAL A 162 -4.61 -3.11 -2.73
N GLY A 163 -4.17 -4.32 -3.06
CA GLY A 163 -2.84 -4.83 -2.74
C GLY A 163 -2.01 -5.01 -4.02
N ILE A 164 -0.94 -4.23 -4.17
CA ILE A 164 0.02 -4.38 -5.27
C ILE A 164 1.25 -5.09 -4.72
N HIS A 165 1.63 -6.23 -5.34
CA HIS A 165 2.66 -7.18 -4.86
C HIS A 165 2.58 -7.42 -3.35
N PRO A 166 1.40 -7.81 -2.81
CA PRO A 166 1.18 -7.87 -1.37
C PRO A 166 2.06 -8.94 -0.73
N SER A 167 2.56 -8.65 0.48
CA SER A 167 3.31 -9.58 1.32
C SER A 167 2.59 -9.86 2.62
N PHE A 168 2.96 -10.95 3.29
CA PHE A 168 2.44 -11.37 4.61
C PHE A 168 0.97 -11.78 4.62
N LEU A 169 0.27 -11.80 3.50
CA LEU A 169 -1.14 -12.20 3.44
C LEU A 169 -1.34 -13.68 3.78
N SER A 170 -2.42 -13.95 4.46
CA SER A 170 -2.95 -15.28 4.71
C SER A 170 -4.46 -15.32 4.39
N PRO A 171 -5.05 -16.48 4.13
CA PRO A 171 -6.50 -16.62 3.94
C PRO A 171 -7.32 -16.03 5.10
N ASP A 172 -6.86 -16.21 6.35
CA ASP A 172 -7.53 -15.73 7.55
C ASP A 172 -7.69 -14.21 7.59
N ASP A 173 -6.77 -13.46 6.93
CA ASP A 173 -6.87 -12.01 6.85
C ASP A 173 -8.14 -11.55 6.13
N CYS A 174 -8.71 -12.42 5.30
CA CYS A 174 -9.90 -12.13 4.49
C CYS A 174 -11.22 -12.49 5.17
N GLU A 175 -11.21 -13.17 6.32
CA GLU A 175 -12.43 -13.61 6.98
C GLU A 175 -13.42 -12.49 7.31
N LYS A 176 -12.91 -11.33 7.72
CA LYS A 176 -13.71 -10.21 8.24
C LYS A 176 -13.79 -9.01 7.31
N ILE A 177 -13.22 -9.09 6.11
CA ILE A 177 -13.30 -7.96 5.17
C ILE A 177 -14.74 -7.68 4.75
N THR A 178 -15.07 -6.41 4.57
CA THR A 178 -16.41 -5.92 4.27
C THR A 178 -16.52 -5.22 2.92
N SER A 179 -15.42 -5.15 2.16
CA SER A 179 -15.35 -4.41 0.89
C SER A 179 -14.55 -5.14 -0.19
N PRO A 180 -14.80 -4.84 -1.48
CA PRO A 180 -14.10 -5.44 -2.60
C PRO A 180 -12.58 -5.25 -2.51
N GLN A 181 -11.85 -6.26 -2.98
CA GLN A 181 -10.39 -6.27 -2.99
C GLN A 181 -9.86 -6.43 -4.42
N MET A 182 -8.75 -5.75 -4.70
CA MET A 182 -7.96 -6.00 -5.90
C MET A 182 -6.55 -6.44 -5.53
N PHE A 183 -6.07 -7.50 -6.19
CA PHE A 183 -4.69 -7.98 -6.02
C PHE A 183 -3.95 -7.97 -7.35
N LEU A 184 -2.83 -7.25 -7.39
CA LEU A 184 -1.90 -7.22 -8.51
C LEU A 184 -0.58 -7.84 -8.06
N THR A 185 -0.25 -9.03 -8.58
CA THR A 185 0.93 -9.78 -8.18
C THR A 185 2.01 -9.74 -9.25
N ALA A 186 3.27 -9.92 -8.86
CA ALA A 186 4.40 -10.15 -9.75
C ALA A 186 4.55 -11.65 -10.08
N GLY A 187 5.37 -11.97 -11.08
CA GLY A 187 5.61 -13.36 -11.48
C GLY A 187 6.32 -14.19 -10.42
N ASN A 188 7.11 -13.56 -9.54
CA ASN A 188 7.81 -14.21 -8.43
C ASN A 188 7.12 -14.05 -7.07
N ASP A 189 5.94 -13.43 -7.02
CA ASP A 189 5.14 -13.37 -5.78
C ASP A 189 4.58 -14.76 -5.44
N PRO A 190 4.29 -15.03 -4.15
CA PRO A 190 3.54 -16.22 -3.77
C PRO A 190 2.19 -16.28 -4.47
N PRO A 191 1.67 -17.49 -4.72
CA PRO A 191 0.33 -17.67 -5.25
C PRO A 191 -0.71 -16.97 -4.38
N ILE A 192 -1.54 -16.12 -4.98
CA ILE A 192 -2.63 -15.42 -4.30
C ILE A 192 -3.91 -16.27 -4.21
N ASP A 193 -3.91 -17.45 -4.86
CA ASP A 193 -5.09 -18.31 -4.95
C ASP A 193 -5.70 -18.66 -3.60
N PRO A 194 -4.96 -19.03 -2.54
CA PRO A 194 -5.58 -19.32 -1.24
C PRO A 194 -6.31 -18.12 -0.63
N VAL A 195 -5.75 -16.92 -0.78
CA VAL A 195 -6.37 -15.66 -0.32
C VAL A 195 -7.61 -15.35 -1.15
N TRP A 196 -7.53 -15.56 -2.48
CA TRP A 196 -8.63 -15.35 -3.40
C TRP A 196 -9.80 -16.28 -3.11
N GLU A 197 -9.54 -17.56 -2.89
CA GLU A 197 -10.55 -18.56 -2.55
C GLU A 197 -11.24 -18.26 -1.23
N ALA A 198 -10.50 -17.81 -0.22
CA ALA A 198 -11.05 -17.41 1.07
C ALA A 198 -12.08 -16.28 0.97
N MET A 199 -12.02 -15.46 -0.09
CA MET A 199 -12.99 -14.38 -0.34
C MET A 199 -14.18 -14.81 -1.20
N SER A 200 -14.14 -15.96 -1.85
CA SER A 200 -15.10 -16.34 -2.90
C SER A 200 -16.56 -16.37 -2.46
N HIS A 201 -16.80 -16.54 -1.16
CA HIS A 201 -18.16 -16.55 -0.57
C HIS A 201 -18.67 -15.15 -0.19
N LYS A 202 -17.87 -14.09 -0.34
CA LYS A 202 -18.27 -12.73 0.04
C LYS A 202 -19.27 -12.14 -0.95
N PRO A 203 -20.29 -11.40 -0.49
CA PRO A 203 -21.36 -10.87 -1.34
C PRO A 203 -20.88 -9.85 -2.39
N PHE A 204 -19.65 -9.34 -2.23
CA PHE A 204 -19.01 -8.38 -3.14
C PHE A 204 -17.91 -9.03 -4.00
N PHE A 205 -17.80 -10.36 -4.01
CA PHE A 205 -16.72 -11.05 -4.69
C PHE A 205 -16.70 -10.78 -6.22
N ASP A 206 -17.83 -10.59 -6.82
CA ASP A 206 -18.00 -10.21 -8.22
C ASP A 206 -17.35 -8.86 -8.59
N LYS A 207 -17.11 -8.02 -7.58
CA LYS A 207 -16.41 -6.73 -7.72
C LYS A 207 -14.91 -6.83 -7.39
N CYS A 208 -14.45 -7.98 -6.94
CA CYS A 208 -13.03 -8.23 -6.72
C CYS A 208 -12.31 -8.47 -8.04
N PHE A 209 -11.03 -8.10 -8.09
CA PHE A 209 -10.21 -8.29 -9.29
C PHE A 209 -8.81 -8.78 -8.92
N ARG A 210 -8.22 -9.61 -9.77
CA ARG A 210 -6.81 -9.98 -9.66
C ARG A 210 -6.13 -10.07 -11.02
N LYS A 211 -4.85 -9.71 -11.06
CA LYS A 211 -4.00 -9.86 -12.24
C LYS A 211 -2.56 -10.16 -11.81
N CYS A 212 -1.89 -11.06 -12.52
CA CYS A 212 -0.47 -11.35 -12.36
C CYS A 212 0.32 -10.68 -13.48
N PHE A 213 1.29 -9.86 -13.14
CA PHE A 213 2.29 -9.27 -14.03
C PHE A 213 3.49 -10.23 -14.09
N LYS A 214 3.37 -11.24 -14.95
CA LYS A 214 4.27 -12.41 -14.98
C LYS A 214 5.74 -12.08 -15.24
N ASP A 215 5.98 -11.01 -16.01
CA ASP A 215 7.32 -10.59 -16.40
C ASP A 215 7.95 -9.61 -15.39
N MET A 216 7.20 -9.24 -14.34
CA MET A 216 7.66 -8.34 -13.30
C MET A 216 8.09 -9.11 -12.06
N SER A 217 9.07 -8.53 -11.34
CA SER A 217 9.49 -8.99 -10.01
C SER A 217 8.81 -8.18 -8.91
N HIS A 218 8.70 -8.75 -7.72
CA HIS A 218 8.13 -8.10 -6.54
C HIS A 218 8.65 -6.66 -6.36
N GLY A 219 7.76 -5.72 -6.15
CA GLY A 219 8.09 -4.30 -5.97
C GLY A 219 8.13 -3.48 -7.26
N TRP A 220 7.87 -4.09 -8.43
CA TRP A 220 7.98 -3.40 -9.73
C TRP A 220 7.24 -2.06 -9.81
N SER A 221 6.08 -1.96 -9.18
CA SER A 221 5.24 -0.74 -9.27
C SER A 221 5.88 0.49 -8.63
N LEU A 222 6.77 0.29 -7.67
CA LEU A 222 7.49 1.35 -6.95
C LEU A 222 8.99 1.40 -7.24
N ARG A 223 9.58 0.31 -7.78
CA ARG A 223 11.03 0.15 -7.95
C ARG A 223 11.47 0.00 -9.41
N ALA A 224 10.50 -0.04 -10.34
CA ALA A 224 10.78 -0.10 -11.78
C ALA A 224 11.65 1.06 -12.26
N ASP A 225 12.49 0.80 -13.24
CA ASP A 225 13.07 1.87 -14.05
C ASP A 225 11.97 2.45 -14.96
N MET A 226 11.51 3.64 -14.62
CA MET A 226 10.45 4.31 -15.38
C MET A 226 10.90 4.76 -16.79
N ASN A 227 12.19 4.71 -17.10
CA ASN A 227 12.71 4.98 -18.45
C ASN A 227 12.73 3.69 -19.31
N ASP A 228 12.67 2.51 -18.69
CA ASP A 228 12.44 1.26 -19.40
C ASP A 228 10.97 1.18 -19.81
N PRO A 229 10.64 1.16 -21.12
CA PRO A 229 9.26 1.22 -21.57
C PRO A 229 8.44 0.00 -21.12
N VAL A 230 9.03 -1.16 -20.91
CA VAL A 230 8.32 -2.36 -20.45
C VAL A 230 7.96 -2.23 -18.97
N GLN A 231 8.97 -1.94 -18.14
CA GLN A 231 8.75 -1.80 -16.70
C GLN A 231 7.87 -0.59 -16.38
N GLY A 232 8.13 0.56 -16.99
CA GLY A 232 7.36 1.78 -16.80
C GLY A 232 5.90 1.62 -17.20
N ASN A 233 5.61 0.99 -18.34
CA ASN A 233 4.24 0.75 -18.77
C ASN A 233 3.50 -0.18 -17.80
N GLN A 234 4.11 -1.26 -17.34
CA GLN A 234 3.48 -2.19 -16.40
C GLN A 234 3.28 -1.56 -15.00
N ALA A 235 4.23 -0.75 -14.55
CA ALA A 235 4.08 0.01 -13.31
C ALA A 235 2.91 1.02 -13.40
N ASN A 236 2.80 1.75 -14.51
CA ASN A 236 1.70 2.67 -14.75
C ASN A 236 0.36 1.94 -14.90
N GLU A 237 0.32 0.82 -15.61
CA GLU A 237 -0.89 -0.02 -15.73
C GLU A 237 -1.42 -0.45 -14.35
N ALA A 238 -0.53 -0.86 -13.44
CA ALA A 238 -0.93 -1.24 -12.10
C ALA A 238 -1.63 -0.10 -11.35
N ILE A 239 -1.14 1.13 -11.48
CA ILE A 239 -1.75 2.30 -10.84
C ILE A 239 -3.08 2.66 -11.52
N GLN A 240 -3.17 2.58 -12.85
CA GLN A 240 -4.43 2.82 -13.56
C GLN A 240 -5.52 1.80 -13.20
N LEU A 241 -5.16 0.52 -13.03
CA LEU A 241 -6.09 -0.49 -12.54
C LEU A 241 -6.57 -0.17 -11.12
N ALA A 242 -5.68 0.30 -10.24
CA ALA A 242 -6.05 0.73 -8.89
C ALA A 242 -7.06 1.89 -8.92
N ILE A 243 -6.83 2.90 -9.75
CA ILE A 243 -7.74 4.03 -9.95
C ILE A 243 -9.11 3.52 -10.46
N GLN A 244 -9.14 2.66 -11.47
CA GLN A 244 -10.38 2.08 -12.00
C GLN A 244 -11.16 1.30 -10.93
N HIS A 245 -10.46 0.54 -10.08
CA HIS A 245 -11.10 -0.18 -8.97
C HIS A 245 -11.71 0.78 -7.95
N PHE A 246 -11.03 1.87 -7.63
CA PHE A 246 -11.57 2.91 -6.76
C PHE A 246 -12.74 3.65 -7.40
N ASP A 247 -12.68 3.99 -8.70
CA ASP A 247 -13.79 4.63 -9.44
C ASP A 247 -15.07 3.80 -9.37
N ALA A 248 -14.94 2.48 -9.48
CA ALA A 248 -16.05 1.54 -9.41
C ALA A 248 -16.60 1.31 -7.99
N SER A 249 -15.77 1.55 -6.94
CA SER A 249 -16.11 1.16 -5.57
C SER A 249 -16.35 2.34 -4.62
N LEU A 250 -15.73 3.48 -4.86
CA LEU A 250 -15.88 4.69 -4.05
C LEU A 250 -16.98 5.58 -4.64
N ILE A 251 -18.20 5.36 -4.22
CA ILE A 251 -19.40 6.09 -4.64
C ILE A 251 -19.91 7.02 -3.54
#